data_97cf0fbe37f238398768024434653923
#
_entry.id   97cf0fbe37f238398768024434653923
#
_cell.length_a   1.000
_cell.length_b   1.000
_cell.length_c   1.000
_cell.angle_alpha   90.00
_cell.angle_beta   90.00
_cell.angle_gamma   90.00
#
_symmetry.space_group_name_H-M   'P 1'
#
loop_
_entity.id
_entity.type
_entity.pdbx_description
1 polymer ?
#
loop_
_entity_poly.entity_id
_entity_poly.type
_entity_poly.pdbx_seq_one_letter_code
_entity_poly.pdbx_strand_id
1 'polypeptide(L)'
;MKIVSLLPSASEILVGLDLLDNIVGISHECNYPSSLNDIPKITYSDIPKSTNQKKIDDLVTSSVNNNVPLYHIDNNKLNAVAPDIIITQGVCDVCAISEGQIEATLRNVKCNISDKTKIISMNGGTFNEICDEILSLGSDLGKVNKAEDIVNSAREKYAKLLNSKKSKKNILLLEWLDPYFSAGHWIPEQIELAGFKSAIGAIGERSKKITADMITAINPDYIGVVCCGFNFEENKNFANNLYSDEKINFLDAFQKKNIFAFDADSYFSRPTLRIIEGARQIKDAIYDEDSRFRCHGL
;
A
#
# COMPACT_ATOMS: atom_id res chain seq x y z
N MET A 1 17.80 -7.17 20.94
CA MET A 1 16.72 -6.22 20.54
C MET A 1 15.62 -7.04 19.90
N LYS A 2 14.39 -6.95 20.41
CA LYS A 2 13.18 -7.61 19.91
C LYS A 2 12.26 -6.58 19.27
N ILE A 3 11.90 -6.79 18.02
CA ILE A 3 11.07 -5.86 17.23
C ILE A 3 9.73 -6.51 16.90
N VAL A 4 8.64 -5.80 17.14
CA VAL A 4 7.32 -6.12 16.59
C VAL A 4 7.01 -5.12 15.48
N SER A 5 6.69 -5.63 14.28
CA SER A 5 6.33 -4.82 13.12
C SER A 5 4.85 -4.98 12.81
N LEU A 6 4.06 -3.93 13.03
CA LEU A 6 2.61 -3.96 12.85
C LEU A 6 2.16 -3.47 11.46
N LEU A 7 3.12 -3.32 10.53
CA LEU A 7 2.80 -3.00 9.15
C LEU A 7 3.71 -3.72 8.15
N PRO A 8 3.17 -4.14 6.99
CA PRO A 8 3.92 -4.92 6.00
C PRO A 8 5.15 -4.21 5.44
N SER A 9 5.08 -2.90 5.20
CA SER A 9 6.21 -2.12 4.69
C SER A 9 7.39 -2.11 5.65
N ALA A 10 7.14 -1.92 6.95
CA ALA A 10 8.21 -1.95 7.95
C ALA A 10 8.84 -3.34 8.05
N SER A 11 8.03 -4.40 8.00
CA SER A 11 8.55 -5.78 8.02
C SER A 11 9.51 -6.05 6.85
N GLU A 12 9.14 -5.60 5.65
CA GLU A 12 9.97 -5.70 4.45
C GLU A 12 11.28 -4.90 4.60
N ILE A 13 11.19 -3.66 5.09
CA ILE A 13 12.35 -2.80 5.31
C ILE A 13 13.29 -3.41 6.35
N LEU A 14 12.77 -3.93 7.45
CA LEU A 14 13.57 -4.60 8.48
C LEU A 14 14.36 -5.80 7.92
N VAL A 15 13.71 -6.62 7.08
CA VAL A 15 14.42 -7.73 6.40
C VAL A 15 15.52 -7.18 5.49
N GLY A 16 15.24 -6.11 4.73
CA GLY A 16 16.24 -5.42 3.92
C GLY A 16 17.42 -4.88 4.71
N LEU A 17 17.19 -4.48 5.96
CA LEU A 17 18.22 -4.00 6.89
C LEU A 17 18.98 -5.13 7.62
N ASP A 18 18.82 -6.39 7.22
CA ASP A 18 19.41 -7.57 7.87
C ASP A 18 19.00 -7.68 9.36
N LEU A 19 17.72 -7.48 9.66
CA LEU A 19 17.15 -7.53 11.01
C LEU A 19 16.08 -8.62 11.16
N LEU A 20 16.02 -9.61 10.24
CA LEU A 20 15.03 -10.69 10.29
C LEU A 20 15.02 -11.40 11.66
N ASP A 21 16.17 -11.74 12.19
CA ASP A 21 16.31 -12.46 13.48
C ASP A 21 15.87 -11.61 14.70
N ASN A 22 15.71 -10.30 14.51
CA ASN A 22 15.22 -9.39 15.53
C ASN A 22 13.69 -9.27 15.54
N ILE A 23 13.01 -9.72 14.48
CA ILE A 23 11.55 -9.63 14.35
C ILE A 23 10.91 -10.77 15.13
N VAL A 24 10.23 -10.45 16.22
CA VAL A 24 9.57 -11.45 17.10
C VAL A 24 8.06 -11.49 16.92
N GLY A 25 7.49 -10.60 16.14
CA GLY A 25 6.07 -10.53 15.84
C GLY A 25 5.76 -9.57 14.70
N ILE A 26 4.73 -9.89 13.91
CA ILE A 26 4.35 -9.11 12.74
C ILE A 26 2.84 -8.95 12.62
N SER A 27 2.39 -8.03 11.75
CA SER A 27 0.98 -7.93 11.38
C SER A 27 0.51 -9.17 10.60
N HIS A 28 -0.78 -9.48 10.69
CA HIS A 28 -1.40 -10.55 9.89
C HIS A 28 -1.29 -10.28 8.38
N GLU A 29 -1.16 -9.02 7.97
CA GLU A 29 -1.00 -8.59 6.57
C GLU A 29 0.45 -8.76 6.05
N CYS A 30 1.43 -9.06 6.92
CA CYS A 30 2.81 -9.25 6.49
C CYS A 30 2.96 -10.60 5.79
N ASN A 31 3.11 -10.58 4.47
CA ASN A 31 3.22 -11.75 3.59
C ASN A 31 4.48 -11.74 2.70
N TYR A 32 5.31 -10.69 2.79
CA TYR A 32 6.53 -10.55 2.01
C TYR A 32 7.66 -9.91 2.84
N PRO A 33 8.91 -10.40 2.69
CA PRO A 33 9.31 -11.61 1.96
C PRO A 33 8.86 -12.91 2.66
N SER A 34 8.98 -14.05 1.98
CA SER A 34 8.54 -15.36 2.50
C SER A 34 9.25 -15.78 3.79
N SER A 35 10.42 -15.22 4.09
CA SER A 35 11.13 -15.43 5.36
C SER A 35 10.34 -14.95 6.58
N LEU A 36 9.27 -14.18 6.40
CA LEU A 36 8.37 -13.72 7.48
C LEU A 36 7.27 -14.74 7.83
N ASN A 37 7.08 -15.79 7.04
CA ASN A 37 5.92 -16.69 7.16
C ASN A 37 5.83 -17.40 8.53
N ASP A 38 6.98 -17.73 9.14
CA ASP A 38 7.06 -18.46 10.41
C ASP A 38 7.02 -17.52 11.63
N ILE A 39 7.01 -16.20 11.41
CA ILE A 39 6.96 -15.23 12.52
C ILE A 39 5.53 -15.10 13.04
N PRO A 40 5.32 -15.09 14.38
CA PRO A 40 4.01 -14.98 14.98
C PRO A 40 3.22 -13.74 14.51
N LYS A 41 1.97 -13.93 14.07
CA LYS A 41 1.05 -12.84 13.76
C LYS A 41 0.47 -12.28 15.06
N ILE A 42 0.78 -11.01 15.34
CA ILE A 42 0.40 -10.28 16.57
C ILE A 42 -0.94 -9.56 16.41
N THR A 43 -1.40 -9.38 15.17
CA THR A 43 -2.66 -8.70 14.88
C THR A 43 -3.65 -9.61 14.17
N TYR A 44 -4.91 -9.20 14.16
CA TYR A 44 -5.98 -9.79 13.37
C TYR A 44 -6.97 -8.69 12.94
N SER A 45 -7.84 -9.00 11.99
CA SER A 45 -8.85 -8.07 11.48
C SER A 45 -10.24 -8.69 11.49
N ASP A 46 -11.25 -7.86 11.72
CA ASP A 46 -12.67 -8.21 11.58
C ASP A 46 -13.17 -8.05 10.14
N ILE A 47 -12.33 -7.52 9.23
CA ILE A 47 -12.66 -7.41 7.81
C ILE A 47 -12.69 -8.82 7.21
N PRO A 48 -13.84 -9.26 6.67
CA PRO A 48 -13.93 -10.59 6.07
C PRO A 48 -13.10 -10.65 4.78
N LYS A 49 -12.51 -11.82 4.51
CA LYS A 49 -11.95 -12.11 3.18
C LYS A 49 -13.09 -12.14 2.17
N SER A 50 -13.27 -11.07 1.43
CA SER A 50 -14.36 -10.90 0.48
C SER A 50 -13.90 -10.04 -0.69
N THR A 51 -14.37 -10.38 -1.89
CA THR A 51 -14.22 -9.53 -3.09
C THR A 51 -15.38 -8.55 -3.25
N ASN A 52 -16.35 -8.54 -2.34
CA ASN A 52 -17.46 -7.59 -2.36
C ASN A 52 -17.02 -6.26 -1.75
N GLN A 53 -16.53 -5.37 -2.59
CA GLN A 53 -15.96 -4.08 -2.19
C GLN A 53 -16.98 -3.20 -1.47
N LYS A 54 -18.24 -3.21 -1.89
CA LYS A 54 -19.29 -2.44 -1.23
C LYS A 54 -19.49 -2.87 0.23
N LYS A 55 -19.53 -4.18 0.50
CA LYS A 55 -19.67 -4.68 1.88
C LYS A 55 -18.49 -4.28 2.75
N ILE A 56 -17.28 -4.28 2.18
CA ILE A 56 -16.08 -3.84 2.91
C ILE A 56 -16.16 -2.34 3.19
N ASP A 57 -16.52 -1.51 2.21
CA ASP A 57 -16.66 -0.06 2.37
C ASP A 57 -17.76 0.28 3.40
N ASP A 58 -18.91 -0.39 3.35
CA ASP A 58 -19.99 -0.23 4.33
C ASP A 58 -19.51 -0.57 5.76
N LEU A 59 -18.72 -1.65 5.93
CA LEU A 59 -18.13 -2.06 7.21
C LEU A 59 -17.13 -1.03 7.72
N VAL A 60 -16.22 -0.57 6.86
CA VAL A 60 -15.21 0.45 7.19
C VAL A 60 -15.90 1.76 7.56
N THR A 61 -16.86 2.22 6.78
CA THR A 61 -17.63 3.43 7.05
C THR A 61 -18.36 3.35 8.39
N SER A 62 -19.01 2.20 8.67
CA SER A 62 -19.67 1.96 9.96
C SER A 62 -18.69 1.98 11.13
N SER A 63 -17.52 1.35 10.95
CA SER A 63 -16.44 1.33 11.95
C SER A 63 -15.97 2.74 12.31
N VAL A 64 -15.68 3.56 11.31
CA VAL A 64 -15.26 4.95 11.48
C VAL A 64 -16.33 5.77 12.20
N ASN A 65 -17.60 5.67 11.76
CA ASN A 65 -18.70 6.43 12.34
C ASN A 65 -18.99 6.06 13.80
N ASN A 66 -18.76 4.81 14.19
CA ASN A 66 -19.01 4.30 15.54
C ASN A 66 -17.76 4.25 16.43
N ASN A 67 -16.60 4.66 15.92
CA ASN A 67 -15.32 4.59 16.64
C ASN A 67 -14.96 3.16 17.11
N VAL A 68 -15.29 2.13 16.30
CA VAL A 68 -15.00 0.72 16.58
C VAL A 68 -13.85 0.28 15.68
N PRO A 69 -12.69 -0.11 16.22
CA PRO A 69 -11.56 -0.52 15.38
C PRO A 69 -11.85 -1.84 14.66
N LEU A 70 -11.36 -1.95 13.42
CA LEU A 70 -11.43 -3.19 12.62
C LEU A 70 -10.16 -4.03 12.72
N TYR A 71 -9.09 -3.45 13.20
CA TYR A 71 -7.81 -4.12 13.40
C TYR A 71 -7.51 -4.21 14.89
N HIS A 72 -7.08 -5.37 15.32
CA HIS A 72 -6.90 -5.69 16.73
C HIS A 72 -5.51 -6.25 16.99
N ILE A 73 -5.00 -6.01 18.21
CA ILE A 73 -3.77 -6.61 18.72
C ILE A 73 -4.13 -7.81 19.58
N ASP A 74 -3.48 -8.94 19.34
CA ASP A 74 -3.50 -10.09 20.26
C ASP A 74 -2.58 -9.78 21.45
N ASN A 75 -3.19 -9.30 22.53
CA ASN A 75 -2.48 -8.88 23.72
C ASN A 75 -1.67 -10.02 24.37
N ASN A 76 -2.16 -11.26 24.29
CA ASN A 76 -1.45 -12.40 24.87
C ASN A 76 -0.16 -12.68 24.08
N LYS A 77 -0.23 -12.65 22.76
CA LYS A 77 0.95 -12.81 21.90
C LYS A 77 1.93 -11.66 22.06
N LEU A 78 1.42 -10.41 22.07
CA LEU A 78 2.27 -9.23 22.25
C LEU A 78 3.02 -9.28 23.59
N ASN A 79 2.33 -9.67 24.68
CA ASN A 79 2.93 -9.85 26.00
C ASN A 79 3.97 -10.97 26.03
N ALA A 80 3.69 -12.08 25.34
CA ALA A 80 4.61 -13.23 25.32
C ALA A 80 5.95 -12.90 24.64
N VAL A 81 5.93 -12.07 23.58
CA VAL A 81 7.16 -11.66 22.88
C VAL A 81 7.91 -10.53 23.59
N ALA A 82 7.23 -9.70 24.38
CA ALA A 82 7.79 -8.58 25.15
C ALA A 82 8.80 -7.76 24.33
N PRO A 83 8.33 -6.96 23.35
CA PRO A 83 9.21 -6.24 22.41
C PRO A 83 9.93 -5.06 23.07
N ASP A 84 11.16 -4.80 22.60
CA ASP A 84 11.88 -3.55 22.89
C ASP A 84 11.38 -2.39 22.01
N ILE A 85 10.93 -2.73 20.77
CA ILE A 85 10.48 -1.76 19.77
C ILE A 85 9.20 -2.28 19.10
N ILE A 86 8.24 -1.36 18.93
CA ILE A 86 7.03 -1.60 18.10
C ILE A 86 7.05 -0.59 16.97
N ILE A 87 6.95 -1.07 15.72
CA ILE A 87 6.86 -0.21 14.53
C ILE A 87 5.43 -0.26 14.02
N THR A 88 4.86 0.91 13.82
CA THR A 88 3.46 1.13 13.40
C THR A 88 3.38 2.20 12.32
N GLN A 89 2.16 2.61 11.95
CA GLN A 89 1.91 3.69 10.99
C GLN A 89 1.07 4.82 11.59
N GLY A 90 1.22 6.03 11.00
CA GLY A 90 0.34 7.16 11.24
C GLY A 90 -0.38 7.68 9.97
N VAL A 91 -0.24 6.98 8.82
CA VAL A 91 -0.76 7.46 7.52
C VAL A 91 -2.27 7.30 7.41
N CYS A 92 -2.82 6.19 7.91
CA CYS A 92 -4.24 5.86 7.74
C CYS A 92 -4.75 5.07 8.95
N ASP A 93 -5.75 5.63 9.64
CA ASP A 93 -6.39 4.98 10.78
C ASP A 93 -7.30 3.79 10.38
N VAL A 94 -7.51 3.59 9.08
CA VAL A 94 -8.43 2.59 8.53
C VAL A 94 -7.71 1.30 8.15
N CYS A 95 -6.47 1.38 7.67
CA CYS A 95 -5.78 0.27 7.01
C CYS A 95 -4.77 -0.48 7.90
N ALA A 96 -4.46 0.01 9.09
CA ALA A 96 -3.59 -0.68 10.05
C ALA A 96 -3.75 -0.10 11.47
N ILE A 97 -3.07 -0.72 12.42
CA ILE A 97 -3.08 -0.28 13.83
C ILE A 97 -2.30 1.03 13.95
N SER A 98 -2.97 2.08 14.45
CA SER A 98 -2.38 3.38 14.68
C SER A 98 -1.58 3.42 15.99
N GLU A 99 -0.70 4.43 16.12
CA GLU A 99 0.05 4.71 17.34
C GLU A 99 -0.89 4.88 18.57
N GLY A 100 -1.99 5.62 18.38
CA GLY A 100 -2.99 5.81 19.45
C GLY A 100 -3.66 4.52 19.91
N GLN A 101 -3.90 3.56 19.00
CA GLN A 101 -4.41 2.23 19.38
C GLN A 101 -3.38 1.41 20.17
N ILE A 102 -2.10 1.53 19.82
CA ILE A 102 -1.01 0.86 20.56
C ILE A 102 -0.92 1.46 21.96
N GLU A 103 -0.87 2.78 22.09
CA GLU A 103 -0.83 3.45 23.38
C GLU A 103 -2.02 3.10 24.25
N ALA A 104 -3.25 3.06 23.70
CA ALA A 104 -4.43 2.62 24.42
C ALA A 104 -4.33 1.16 24.88
N THR A 105 -3.79 0.29 24.03
CA THR A 105 -3.54 -1.13 24.37
C THR A 105 -2.53 -1.22 25.50
N LEU A 106 -1.41 -0.51 25.44
CA LEU A 106 -0.36 -0.52 26.45
C LEU A 106 -0.86 0.00 27.81
N ARG A 107 -1.77 0.99 27.79
CA ARG A 107 -2.36 1.54 29.04
C ARG A 107 -3.39 0.61 29.67
N ASN A 108 -4.16 -0.13 28.88
CA ASN A 108 -5.31 -0.92 29.33
C ASN A 108 -4.95 -2.37 29.70
N VAL A 109 -3.82 -2.87 29.24
CA VAL A 109 -3.39 -4.24 29.54
C VAL A 109 -2.39 -4.16 30.70
N LYS A 110 -2.56 -5.04 31.72
CA LYS A 110 -1.48 -5.36 32.66
C LYS A 110 -0.38 -6.11 31.88
N CYS A 111 0.28 -5.35 31.01
CA CYS A 111 1.27 -5.89 30.09
C CYS A 111 2.62 -5.97 30.79
N ASN A 112 3.33 -7.07 30.58
CA ASN A 112 4.77 -7.17 30.81
C ASN A 112 5.57 -6.31 29.77
N ILE A 113 4.87 -5.48 28.98
CA ILE A 113 5.50 -4.53 28.09
C ILE A 113 6.05 -3.39 28.95
N SER A 114 7.34 -3.25 28.90
CA SER A 114 8.08 -2.24 29.66
C SER A 114 7.65 -0.85 29.25
N ASP A 115 7.56 0.10 30.22
CA ASP A 115 7.48 1.55 29.95
C ASP A 115 8.67 2.04 29.08
N LYS A 116 9.64 1.17 28.82
CA LYS A 116 10.80 1.41 27.96
C LYS A 116 10.62 0.97 26.51
N THR A 117 9.50 0.32 26.14
CA THR A 117 9.25 -0.07 24.75
C THR A 117 9.13 1.16 23.86
N LYS A 118 10.02 1.30 22.88
CA LYS A 118 10.02 2.40 21.92
C LYS A 118 8.95 2.14 20.86
N ILE A 119 8.10 3.14 20.59
CA ILE A 119 7.18 3.14 19.46
C ILE A 119 7.78 3.98 18.34
N ILE A 120 7.82 3.45 17.12
CA ILE A 120 8.26 4.15 15.91
C ILE A 120 7.07 4.16 14.95
N SER A 121 6.63 5.38 14.55
CA SER A 121 5.53 5.57 13.59
C SER A 121 6.09 5.94 12.23
N MET A 122 5.65 5.23 11.18
CA MET A 122 6.04 5.48 9.79
C MET A 122 4.88 6.12 9.03
N ASN A 123 5.17 7.18 8.26
CA ASN A 123 4.16 8.05 7.64
C ASN A 123 4.45 8.37 6.16
N GLY A 124 5.46 7.76 5.55
CA GLY A 124 5.93 8.09 4.20
C GLY A 124 4.84 7.96 3.13
N GLY A 125 4.45 9.09 2.55
CA GLY A 125 3.46 9.20 1.48
C GLY A 125 4.07 9.45 0.10
N THR A 126 5.41 9.66 0.01
CA THR A 126 6.15 9.89 -1.23
C THR A 126 7.44 9.06 -1.25
N PHE A 127 8.05 8.91 -2.42
CA PHE A 127 9.33 8.19 -2.54
C PHE A 127 10.43 8.75 -1.63
N ASN A 128 10.55 10.08 -1.57
CA ASN A 128 11.56 10.70 -0.73
C ASN A 128 11.29 10.46 0.76
N GLU A 129 10.04 10.62 1.21
CA GLU A 129 9.67 10.34 2.60
C GLU A 129 9.92 8.87 2.97
N ILE A 130 9.60 7.92 2.07
CA ILE A 130 9.92 6.49 2.28
C ILE A 130 11.44 6.29 2.42
N CYS A 131 12.26 6.95 1.59
CA CYS A 131 13.71 6.90 1.71
C CYS A 131 14.20 7.45 3.05
N ASP A 132 13.65 8.59 3.48
CA ASP A 132 14.05 9.26 4.73
C ASP A 132 13.67 8.41 5.95
N GLU A 133 12.51 7.73 5.91
CA GLU A 133 12.10 6.77 6.94
C GLU A 133 13.04 5.55 7.03
N ILE A 134 13.49 5.01 5.88
CA ILE A 134 14.45 3.91 5.85
C ILE A 134 15.78 4.34 6.48
N LEU A 135 16.26 5.56 6.17
CA LEU A 135 17.48 6.11 6.75
C LEU A 135 17.33 6.33 8.27
N SER A 136 16.20 6.90 8.70
CA SER A 136 15.89 7.11 10.11
C SER A 136 15.83 5.79 10.87
N LEU A 137 15.14 4.80 10.33
CA LEU A 137 15.02 3.46 10.91
C LEU A 137 16.38 2.77 10.97
N GLY A 138 17.21 2.91 9.92
CA GLY A 138 18.60 2.44 9.91
C GLY A 138 19.44 3.06 11.01
N SER A 139 19.29 4.35 11.26
CA SER A 139 19.96 5.07 12.35
C SER A 139 19.50 4.57 13.72
N ASP A 140 18.20 4.49 13.93
CA ASP A 140 17.58 4.05 15.19
C ASP A 140 17.96 2.62 15.58
N LEU A 141 18.17 1.76 14.58
CA LEU A 141 18.44 0.32 14.75
C LEU A 141 19.92 -0.06 14.56
N GLY A 142 20.81 0.92 14.38
CA GLY A 142 22.25 0.70 14.21
C GLY A 142 22.62 0.04 12.87
N LYS A 143 21.86 0.33 11.80
CA LYS A 143 22.03 -0.22 10.45
C LYS A 143 22.27 0.89 9.40
N VAL A 144 22.95 1.97 9.77
CA VAL A 144 23.15 3.17 8.94
C VAL A 144 23.67 2.84 7.54
N ASN A 145 24.80 2.15 7.45
CA ASN A 145 25.43 1.86 6.14
C ASN A 145 24.51 1.03 5.24
N LYS A 146 23.80 0.04 5.83
CA LYS A 146 22.85 -0.79 5.07
C LYS A 146 21.67 0.02 4.55
N ALA A 147 21.14 0.93 5.35
CA ALA A 147 20.05 1.83 4.95
C ALA A 147 20.50 2.76 3.81
N GLU A 148 21.70 3.33 3.92
CA GLU A 148 22.28 4.18 2.87
C GLU A 148 22.46 3.42 1.55
N ASP A 149 22.99 2.20 1.59
CA ASP A 149 23.18 1.36 0.39
C ASP A 149 21.84 1.07 -0.30
N ILE A 150 20.82 0.71 0.48
CA ILE A 150 19.46 0.42 -0.04
C ILE A 150 18.85 1.66 -0.68
N VAL A 151 18.90 2.79 0.01
CA VAL A 151 18.33 4.05 -0.46
C VAL A 151 19.06 4.58 -1.68
N ASN A 152 20.40 4.54 -1.70
CA ASN A 152 21.17 4.97 -2.86
C ASN A 152 20.87 4.12 -4.10
N SER A 153 20.79 2.79 -3.96
CA SER A 153 20.38 1.90 -5.06
C SER A 153 18.97 2.22 -5.57
N ALA A 154 18.03 2.53 -4.66
CA ALA A 154 16.68 2.91 -5.03
C ALA A 154 16.64 4.26 -5.76
N ARG A 155 17.36 5.26 -5.29
CA ARG A 155 17.48 6.58 -5.94
C ARG A 155 18.04 6.50 -7.35
N GLU A 156 19.03 5.62 -7.58
CA GLU A 156 19.55 5.38 -8.93
C GLU A 156 18.48 4.77 -9.87
N LYS A 157 17.72 3.77 -9.40
CA LYS A 157 16.64 3.17 -10.17
C LYS A 157 15.53 4.18 -10.48
N TYR A 158 15.15 4.98 -9.48
CA TYR A 158 14.18 6.05 -9.61
C TYR A 158 14.60 7.07 -10.67
N ALA A 159 15.84 7.56 -10.60
CA ALA A 159 16.39 8.52 -11.54
C ALA A 159 16.42 7.99 -12.99
N LYS A 160 16.72 6.69 -13.18
CA LYS A 160 16.69 6.05 -14.51
C LYS A 160 15.27 6.05 -15.11
N LEU A 161 14.24 5.79 -14.31
CA LEU A 161 12.84 5.85 -14.77
C LEU A 161 12.41 7.30 -15.02
N LEU A 162 12.72 8.22 -14.14
CA LEU A 162 12.35 9.63 -14.24
C LEU A 162 12.87 10.28 -15.55
N ASN A 163 14.07 9.90 -15.99
CA ASN A 163 14.70 10.37 -17.22
C ASN A 163 14.17 9.67 -18.48
N SER A 164 13.20 8.78 -18.36
CA SER A 164 12.61 8.11 -19.50
C SER A 164 11.63 9.01 -20.27
N LYS A 165 11.22 8.55 -21.48
CA LYS A 165 10.28 9.29 -22.35
C LYS A 165 8.98 9.63 -21.59
N LYS A 166 8.58 10.91 -21.62
CA LYS A 166 7.33 11.38 -21.04
C LYS A 166 6.22 11.46 -22.08
N SER A 167 5.03 11.02 -21.68
CA SER A 167 3.80 11.11 -22.47
C SER A 167 2.92 12.25 -21.95
N LYS A 168 2.09 12.81 -22.86
CA LYS A 168 1.03 13.76 -22.45
C LYS A 168 -0.25 13.06 -22.00
N LYS A 169 -0.32 11.74 -22.19
CA LYS A 169 -1.45 10.89 -21.83
C LYS A 169 -1.65 10.84 -20.32
N ASN A 170 -2.91 10.73 -19.91
CA ASN A 170 -3.28 10.63 -18.52
C ASN A 170 -3.74 9.21 -18.16
N ILE A 171 -3.50 8.85 -16.89
CA ILE A 171 -3.87 7.57 -16.32
C ILE A 171 -4.71 7.83 -15.07
N LEU A 172 -5.85 7.15 -14.97
CA LEU A 172 -6.61 7.02 -13.74
C LEU A 172 -6.31 5.64 -13.11
N LEU A 173 -5.70 5.61 -11.94
CA LEU A 173 -5.62 4.40 -11.14
C LEU A 173 -6.75 4.41 -10.10
N LEU A 174 -7.55 3.35 -10.10
CA LEU A 174 -8.66 3.13 -9.17
C LEU A 174 -8.20 2.13 -8.08
N GLU A 175 -8.17 2.58 -6.84
CA GLU A 175 -7.83 1.72 -5.70
C GLU A 175 -9.05 1.10 -5.03
N TRP A 176 -10.25 1.46 -5.47
CA TRP A 176 -11.54 0.89 -5.09
C TRP A 176 -12.59 1.17 -6.17
N LEU A 177 -13.56 0.27 -6.36
CA LEU A 177 -14.51 0.36 -7.48
C LEU A 177 -15.96 0.55 -7.04
N ASP A 178 -16.30 0.19 -5.81
CA ASP A 178 -17.67 0.39 -5.29
C ASP A 178 -17.62 0.79 -3.80
N PRO A 179 -17.68 2.11 -3.55
CA PRO A 179 -17.67 3.24 -4.49
C PRO A 179 -16.29 3.45 -5.14
N TYR A 180 -16.22 4.21 -6.25
CA TYR A 180 -14.92 4.52 -6.85
C TYR A 180 -14.06 5.38 -5.94
N PHE A 181 -12.77 4.99 -5.82
CA PHE A 181 -11.73 5.83 -5.23
C PHE A 181 -10.56 5.97 -6.21
N SER A 182 -10.14 7.21 -6.42
CA SER A 182 -8.85 7.47 -7.08
C SER A 182 -7.72 7.13 -6.13
N ALA A 183 -6.67 6.53 -6.64
CA ALA A 183 -5.49 6.24 -5.86
C ALA A 183 -4.75 7.52 -5.42
N GLY A 184 -4.19 7.49 -4.21
CA GLY A 184 -3.50 8.60 -3.58
C GLY A 184 -2.08 8.26 -3.12
N HIS A 185 -1.56 9.03 -2.15
CA HIS A 185 -0.25 8.86 -1.52
C HIS A 185 0.89 8.86 -2.55
N TRP A 186 1.64 7.79 -2.69
CA TRP A 186 2.75 7.59 -3.64
C TRP A 186 2.28 7.19 -5.05
N ILE A 187 1.01 6.80 -5.25
CA ILE A 187 0.56 6.25 -6.54
C ILE A 187 0.56 7.31 -7.65
N PRO A 188 0.15 8.57 -7.44
CA PRO A 188 0.34 9.62 -8.45
C PRO A 188 1.82 9.79 -8.85
N GLU A 189 2.76 9.66 -7.90
CA GLU A 189 4.20 9.69 -8.19
C GLU A 189 4.65 8.49 -9.03
N GLN A 190 4.11 7.28 -8.79
CA GLN A 190 4.36 6.11 -9.65
C GLN A 190 3.92 6.36 -11.10
N ILE A 191 2.75 6.99 -11.30
CA ILE A 191 2.26 7.34 -12.63
C ILE A 191 3.22 8.33 -13.32
N GLU A 192 3.65 9.36 -12.61
CA GLU A 192 4.58 10.36 -13.14
C GLU A 192 5.96 9.77 -13.42
N LEU A 193 6.43 8.88 -12.56
CA LEU A 193 7.68 8.13 -12.74
C LEU A 193 7.62 7.19 -13.94
N ALA A 194 6.45 6.59 -14.22
CA ALA A 194 6.20 5.82 -15.43
C ALA A 194 6.18 6.67 -16.71
N GLY A 195 6.17 8.01 -16.58
CA GLY A 195 6.22 8.96 -17.69
C GLY A 195 4.85 9.45 -18.16
N PHE A 196 3.81 9.32 -17.35
CA PHE A 196 2.44 9.73 -17.66
C PHE A 196 1.96 10.83 -16.69
N LYS A 197 0.73 11.31 -16.89
CA LYS A 197 0.07 12.25 -15.98
C LYS A 197 -0.94 11.51 -15.11
N SER A 198 -0.97 11.78 -13.83
CA SER A 198 -2.10 11.35 -12.98
C SER A 198 -3.36 12.11 -13.40
N ALA A 199 -4.44 11.39 -13.67
CA ALA A 199 -5.72 11.99 -14.07
C ALA A 199 -6.44 12.66 -12.88
N ILE A 200 -6.33 12.04 -11.69
CA ILE A 200 -6.91 12.54 -10.42
C ILE A 200 -5.90 12.23 -9.31
N GLY A 201 -5.81 13.14 -8.34
CA GLY A 201 -4.91 13.04 -7.20
C GLY A 201 -3.55 13.68 -7.46
N ALA A 202 -2.94 14.16 -6.40
CA ALA A 202 -1.59 14.71 -6.41
C ALA A 202 -0.68 13.87 -5.49
N ILE A 203 0.63 13.96 -5.73
CA ILE A 203 1.66 13.24 -4.97
C ILE A 203 1.54 13.61 -3.48
N GLY A 204 1.49 12.59 -2.62
CA GLY A 204 1.38 12.74 -1.18
C GLY A 204 -0.05 13.04 -0.67
N GLU A 205 -1.02 13.31 -1.53
CA GLU A 205 -2.42 13.50 -1.13
C GLU A 205 -3.10 12.15 -0.84
N ARG A 206 -4.07 12.18 0.07
CA ARG A 206 -4.90 10.99 0.36
C ARG A 206 -5.77 10.61 -0.85
N SER A 207 -6.11 9.34 -0.92
CA SER A 207 -7.09 8.80 -1.86
C SER A 207 -8.43 9.51 -1.73
N LYS A 208 -9.13 9.69 -2.85
CA LYS A 208 -10.38 10.47 -2.89
C LYS A 208 -11.51 9.63 -3.45
N LYS A 209 -12.65 9.65 -2.77
CA LYS A 209 -13.89 9.15 -3.34
C LYS A 209 -14.29 10.00 -4.55
N ILE A 210 -14.58 9.35 -5.68
CA ILE A 210 -14.91 10.01 -6.94
C ILE A 210 -16.21 9.42 -7.50
N THR A 211 -16.83 10.14 -8.44
CA THR A 211 -18.08 9.70 -9.10
C THR A 211 -17.81 9.30 -10.54
N ALA A 212 -18.73 8.52 -11.12
CA ALA A 212 -18.69 8.20 -12.55
C ALA A 212 -18.69 9.46 -13.42
N ASP A 213 -19.43 10.51 -13.02
CA ASP A 213 -19.46 11.79 -13.75
C ASP A 213 -18.08 12.47 -13.76
N MET A 214 -17.34 12.40 -12.64
CA MET A 214 -15.96 12.93 -12.60
C MET A 214 -15.04 12.14 -13.53
N ILE A 215 -15.15 10.81 -13.55
CA ILE A 215 -14.37 9.95 -14.45
C ILE A 215 -14.72 10.28 -15.90
N THR A 216 -16.02 10.44 -16.20
CA THR A 216 -16.51 10.79 -17.54
C THR A 216 -16.02 12.17 -18.00
N ALA A 217 -16.06 13.17 -17.12
CA ALA A 217 -15.60 14.52 -17.44
C ALA A 217 -14.11 14.58 -17.77
N ILE A 218 -13.29 13.73 -17.14
CA ILE A 218 -11.84 13.64 -17.38
C ILE A 218 -11.55 12.83 -18.63
N ASN A 219 -12.34 11.78 -18.91
CA ASN A 219 -12.14 10.82 -19.99
C ASN A 219 -10.68 10.35 -20.09
N PRO A 220 -10.17 9.59 -19.11
CA PRO A 220 -8.77 9.22 -19.04
C PRO A 220 -8.35 8.38 -20.25
N ASP A 221 -7.09 8.57 -20.72
CA ASP A 221 -6.53 7.77 -21.82
C ASP A 221 -6.37 6.28 -21.42
N TYR A 222 -6.09 6.04 -20.14
CA TYR A 222 -5.86 4.72 -19.56
C TYR A 222 -6.53 4.63 -18.19
N ILE A 223 -7.09 3.46 -17.89
CA ILE A 223 -7.63 3.15 -16.54
C ILE A 223 -6.90 1.90 -16.03
N GLY A 224 -6.38 1.97 -14.82
CA GLY A 224 -5.77 0.84 -14.13
C GLY A 224 -6.48 0.54 -12.81
N VAL A 225 -6.57 -0.74 -12.47
CA VAL A 225 -7.17 -1.23 -11.23
C VAL A 225 -6.07 -1.70 -10.30
N VAL A 226 -6.02 -1.08 -9.11
CA VAL A 226 -5.04 -1.32 -8.03
C VAL A 226 -5.76 -1.38 -6.68
N CYS A 227 -6.86 -2.13 -6.61
CA CYS A 227 -7.66 -2.23 -5.39
C CYS A 227 -6.81 -2.70 -4.22
N CYS A 228 -6.80 -1.90 -3.16
CA CYS A 228 -5.92 -2.05 -2.01
C CYS A 228 -6.11 -3.41 -1.32
N GLY A 229 -5.00 -4.12 -1.04
CA GLY A 229 -5.00 -5.44 -0.40
C GLY A 229 -5.33 -6.62 -1.32
N PHE A 230 -5.58 -6.37 -2.63
CA PHE A 230 -5.86 -7.43 -3.61
C PHE A 230 -4.65 -7.72 -4.48
N ASN A 231 -4.46 -9.01 -4.81
CA ASN A 231 -3.39 -9.46 -5.70
C ASN A 231 -3.72 -9.20 -7.18
N PHE A 232 -2.80 -9.60 -8.08
CA PHE A 232 -2.96 -9.38 -9.51
C PHE A 232 -4.21 -10.04 -10.10
N GLU A 233 -4.50 -11.31 -9.78
CA GLU A 233 -5.63 -12.03 -10.36
C GLU A 233 -6.98 -11.47 -9.90
N GLU A 234 -7.07 -11.06 -8.64
CA GLU A 234 -8.26 -10.40 -8.10
C GLU A 234 -8.49 -9.04 -8.78
N ASN A 235 -7.45 -8.22 -8.90
CA ASN A 235 -7.53 -6.93 -9.60
C ASN A 235 -7.86 -7.10 -11.09
N LYS A 236 -7.36 -8.16 -11.74
CA LYS A 236 -7.67 -8.49 -13.12
C LYS A 236 -9.17 -8.84 -13.29
N ASN A 237 -9.71 -9.60 -12.36
CA ASN A 237 -11.15 -9.90 -12.35
C ASN A 237 -11.98 -8.62 -12.15
N PHE A 238 -11.58 -7.74 -11.25
CA PHE A 238 -12.24 -6.44 -11.06
C PHE A 238 -12.17 -5.58 -12.32
N ALA A 239 -11.01 -5.49 -12.97
CA ALA A 239 -10.83 -4.72 -14.20
C ALA A 239 -11.66 -5.28 -15.36
N ASN A 240 -11.76 -6.61 -15.49
CA ASN A 240 -12.64 -7.24 -16.49
C ASN A 240 -14.11 -6.93 -16.23
N ASN A 241 -14.55 -6.93 -14.97
CA ASN A 241 -15.92 -6.60 -14.59
C ASN A 241 -16.30 -5.13 -14.90
N LEU A 242 -15.33 -4.20 -14.91
CA LEU A 242 -15.59 -2.80 -15.30
C LEU A 242 -16.11 -2.64 -16.72
N TYR A 243 -15.87 -3.59 -17.63
CA TYR A 243 -16.46 -3.58 -18.97
C TYR A 243 -17.99 -3.71 -18.96
N SER A 244 -18.56 -4.24 -17.88
CA SER A 244 -20.01 -4.35 -17.66
C SER A 244 -20.59 -3.18 -16.85
N ASP A 245 -19.76 -2.23 -16.41
CA ASP A 245 -20.22 -1.07 -15.64
C ASP A 245 -20.74 0.02 -16.60
N GLU A 246 -22.05 0.08 -16.78
CA GLU A 246 -22.72 1.01 -17.70
C GLU A 246 -22.45 2.48 -17.40
N LYS A 247 -21.94 2.82 -16.20
CA LYS A 247 -21.65 4.20 -15.81
C LYS A 247 -20.39 4.75 -16.49
N ILE A 248 -19.45 3.88 -16.92
CA ILE A 248 -18.15 4.26 -17.45
C ILE A 248 -17.66 3.47 -18.67
N ASN A 249 -18.28 2.33 -19.01
CA ASN A 249 -17.81 1.41 -20.08
C ASN A 249 -17.88 2.01 -21.50
N PHE A 250 -18.56 3.12 -21.68
CA PHE A 250 -18.64 3.87 -22.94
C PHE A 250 -17.41 4.76 -23.18
N LEU A 251 -16.53 4.96 -22.19
CA LEU A 251 -15.36 5.83 -22.31
C LEU A 251 -14.35 5.28 -23.32
N ASP A 252 -13.58 6.19 -23.90
CA ASP A 252 -12.51 5.90 -24.88
C ASP A 252 -11.54 4.81 -24.41
N ALA A 253 -11.21 4.80 -23.12
CA ALA A 253 -10.31 3.80 -22.55
C ALA A 253 -10.83 2.36 -22.73
N PHE A 254 -12.14 2.14 -22.59
CA PHE A 254 -12.74 0.81 -22.81
C PHE A 254 -12.81 0.46 -24.29
N GLN A 255 -13.20 1.41 -25.16
CA GLN A 255 -13.28 1.20 -26.61
C GLN A 255 -11.90 0.85 -27.20
N LYS A 256 -10.84 1.45 -26.67
CA LYS A 256 -9.44 1.23 -27.09
C LYS A 256 -8.76 0.09 -26.34
N LYS A 257 -9.48 -0.62 -25.46
CA LYS A 257 -8.93 -1.69 -24.59
C LYS A 257 -7.74 -1.23 -23.74
N ASN A 258 -7.81 0.00 -23.26
CA ASN A 258 -6.80 0.64 -22.41
C ASN A 258 -7.11 0.46 -20.90
N ILE A 259 -7.58 -0.72 -20.54
CA ILE A 259 -7.88 -1.09 -19.17
C ILE A 259 -6.81 -2.07 -18.67
N PHE A 260 -6.27 -1.82 -17.50
CA PHE A 260 -5.17 -2.60 -16.92
C PHE A 260 -5.47 -3.00 -15.48
N ALA A 261 -4.80 -4.06 -15.05
CA ALA A 261 -4.81 -4.49 -13.65
C ALA A 261 -3.39 -4.73 -13.16
N PHE A 262 -3.15 -4.48 -11.88
CA PHE A 262 -1.84 -4.66 -11.27
C PHE A 262 -1.96 -5.39 -9.92
N ASP A 263 -0.86 -5.94 -9.44
CA ASP A 263 -0.75 -6.50 -8.10
C ASP A 263 -0.63 -5.36 -7.09
N ALA A 264 -1.80 -4.95 -6.54
CA ALA A 264 -1.84 -3.84 -5.62
C ALA A 264 -1.16 -4.19 -4.28
N ASP A 265 -1.39 -5.38 -3.76
CA ASP A 265 -0.80 -5.83 -2.50
C ASP A 265 0.74 -5.75 -2.54
N SER A 266 1.34 -6.13 -3.65
CA SER A 266 2.80 -6.13 -3.78
C SER A 266 3.41 -4.78 -4.10
N TYR A 267 2.77 -3.92 -4.93
CA TYR A 267 3.46 -2.78 -5.56
C TYR A 267 2.77 -1.43 -5.41
N PHE A 268 1.52 -1.38 -4.94
CA PHE A 268 0.74 -0.13 -4.87
C PHE A 268 0.17 0.18 -3.48
N SER A 269 -0.07 -0.84 -2.64
CA SER A 269 -0.70 -0.66 -1.32
C SER A 269 0.29 -0.46 -0.17
N ARG A 270 1.60 -0.49 -0.43
CA ARG A 270 2.63 -0.46 0.62
C ARG A 270 3.68 0.60 0.33
N PRO A 271 3.99 1.49 1.29
CA PRO A 271 5.07 2.47 1.17
C PRO A 271 6.43 1.80 1.33
N THR A 272 6.91 1.14 0.27
CA THR A 272 8.24 0.52 0.20
C THR A 272 8.93 0.93 -1.09
N LEU A 273 10.21 0.59 -1.23
CA LEU A 273 10.98 0.88 -2.45
C LEU A 273 10.45 0.11 -3.68
N ARG A 274 9.53 -0.86 -3.50
CA ARG A 274 8.86 -1.55 -4.60
C ARG A 274 7.89 -0.66 -5.38
N ILE A 275 7.61 0.56 -4.92
CA ILE A 275 6.85 1.55 -5.71
C ILE A 275 7.55 1.86 -7.05
N ILE A 276 8.89 1.76 -7.12
CA ILE A 276 9.64 1.90 -8.38
C ILE A 276 9.26 0.80 -9.37
N GLU A 277 9.10 -0.42 -8.88
CA GLU A 277 8.68 -1.56 -9.71
C GLU A 277 7.22 -1.40 -10.17
N GLY A 278 6.33 -0.90 -9.31
CA GLY A 278 4.96 -0.54 -9.71
C GLY A 278 4.94 0.48 -10.85
N ALA A 279 5.77 1.51 -10.77
CA ALA A 279 5.91 2.50 -11.85
C ALA A 279 6.43 1.86 -13.16
N ARG A 280 7.39 0.93 -13.06
CA ARG A 280 7.89 0.18 -14.22
C ARG A 280 6.79 -0.68 -14.85
N GLN A 281 5.98 -1.35 -14.03
CA GLN A 281 4.85 -2.16 -14.52
C GLN A 281 3.80 -1.31 -15.25
N ILE A 282 3.47 -0.11 -14.75
CA ILE A 282 2.59 0.83 -15.46
C ILE A 282 3.15 1.16 -16.84
N LYS A 283 4.44 1.46 -16.92
CA LYS A 283 5.10 1.78 -18.17
C LYS A 283 5.07 0.61 -19.15
N ASP A 284 5.47 -0.57 -18.69
CA ASP A 284 5.52 -1.79 -19.51
C ASP A 284 4.10 -2.17 -19.98
N ALA A 285 3.10 -2.06 -19.12
CA ALA A 285 1.71 -2.36 -19.45
C ALA A 285 1.18 -1.55 -20.64
N ILE A 286 1.59 -0.29 -20.74
CA ILE A 286 1.07 0.63 -21.75
C ILE A 286 1.84 0.52 -23.07
N TYR A 287 3.16 0.30 -23.01
CA TYR A 287 4.01 0.23 -24.22
C TYR A 287 4.10 -1.17 -24.83
N ASP A 288 3.73 -2.22 -24.10
CA ASP A 288 3.64 -3.59 -24.59
C ASP A 288 2.18 -3.92 -24.92
N GLU A 289 1.88 -4.11 -26.21
CA GLU A 289 0.52 -4.42 -26.67
C GLU A 289 0.04 -5.79 -26.18
N ASP A 290 0.95 -6.73 -25.99
CA ASP A 290 0.68 -8.08 -25.50
C ASP A 290 0.83 -8.22 -23.98
N SER A 291 0.86 -7.10 -23.28
CA SER A 291 1.08 -7.06 -21.83
C SER A 291 0.05 -7.88 -21.06
N ARG A 292 0.53 -8.76 -20.17
CA ARG A 292 -0.32 -9.53 -19.23
C ARG A 292 -1.23 -8.66 -18.35
N PHE A 293 -0.86 -7.39 -18.18
CA PHE A 293 -1.60 -6.43 -17.36
C PHE A 293 -2.86 -5.90 -18.06
N ARG A 294 -2.96 -6.04 -19.39
CA ARG A 294 -4.10 -5.56 -20.18
C ARG A 294 -5.31 -6.47 -19.99
N CYS A 295 -6.48 -5.84 -19.82
CA CYS A 295 -7.77 -6.49 -19.60
C CYS A 295 -8.70 -6.28 -20.81
N HIS A 296 -9.53 -7.27 -21.13
CA HIS A 296 -10.34 -7.28 -22.35
C HIS A 296 -11.84 -7.45 -22.11
N GLY A 297 -12.26 -7.51 -20.83
CA GLY A 297 -13.61 -7.93 -20.44
C GLY A 297 -13.72 -9.47 -20.34
N LEU A 298 -14.87 -9.93 -19.86
CA LEU A 298 -15.23 -11.35 -19.75
C LEU A 298 -15.88 -11.83 -21.05
#